data_5eef8ca93fbbd67f2487435f00398177
#
_entry.id   5eef8ca93fbbd67f2487435f00398177
#
_cell.length_a   1.000
_cell.length_b   1.000
_cell.length_c   1.000
_cell.angle_alpha   90.00
_cell.angle_beta   90.00
_cell.angle_gamma   90.00
#
_symmetry.space_group_name_H-M   'P 1'
#
loop_
_entity.id
_entity.type
_entity.pdbx_description
1 polymer ?
#
loop_
_entity_poly.entity_id
_entity_poly.type
_entity_poly.pdbx_seq_one_letter_code
_entity_poly.pdbx_strand_id
1 'polypeptide(L)'
;MENTSNTELLVQQLLDRQSIQDTISRYSQGQDSHQGDDANILEQWDNTFAKDATVDYSVAGGTKGSYRDLAKWMRGDGTTPGSMSGFSSWQHMLSLPIVSLTGDTAKARTDFFATHRGKKENEFNVHYNAAGAFHDELVRTPEGWRIKFRRLEVYFGDPLQIAKIG
;
A
#
# COMPACT_ATOMS: atom_id res chain seq x y z
N MET A 1 13.01 37.06 16.28
CA MET A 1 12.85 35.58 16.32
C MET A 1 11.49 35.35 16.93
N GLU A 2 10.52 35.00 16.08
CA GLU A 2 9.18 34.66 16.54
C GLU A 2 9.25 33.39 17.36
N ASN A 3 8.80 33.49 18.58
CA ASN A 3 8.70 32.37 19.51
C ASN A 3 7.47 31.57 19.08
N THR A 4 7.66 30.63 18.11
CA THR A 4 6.60 29.70 17.71
C THR A 4 6.05 29.06 18.97
N SER A 5 4.77 29.26 19.26
CA SER A 5 4.19 28.79 20.51
C SER A 5 4.28 27.23 20.53
N ASN A 6 4.43 26.67 21.70
CA ASN A 6 4.43 25.19 21.85
C ASN A 6 3.15 24.57 21.24
N THR A 7 2.05 25.31 21.25
CA THR A 7 0.78 24.92 20.66
C THR A 7 0.87 24.82 19.14
N GLU A 8 1.53 25.77 18.46
CA GLU A 8 1.72 25.73 16.99
C GLU A 8 2.55 24.53 16.56
N LEU A 9 3.62 24.22 17.31
CA LEU A 9 4.43 23.02 17.07
C LEU A 9 3.63 21.73 17.23
N LEU A 10 2.80 21.63 18.27
CA LEU A 10 1.95 20.46 18.50
C LEU A 10 0.89 20.32 17.40
N VAL A 11 0.28 21.41 16.97
CA VAL A 11 -0.70 21.42 15.87
C VAL A 11 -0.02 20.96 14.59
N GLN A 12 1.18 21.47 14.26
CA GLN A 12 1.92 21.05 13.07
C GLN A 12 2.25 19.55 13.11
N GLN A 13 2.67 19.02 14.26
CA GLN A 13 2.92 17.59 14.41
C GLN A 13 1.66 16.74 14.23
N LEU A 14 0.50 17.20 14.67
CA LEU A 14 -0.77 16.51 14.45
C LEU A 14 -1.16 16.51 12.97
N LEU A 15 -1.02 17.65 12.28
CA LEU A 15 -1.29 17.77 10.85
C LEU A 15 -0.34 16.88 10.03
N ASP A 16 0.93 16.80 10.42
CA ASP A 16 1.89 15.92 9.78
C ASP A 16 1.51 14.44 9.93
N ARG A 17 1.11 14.02 11.13
CA ARG A 17 0.66 12.64 11.38
C ARG A 17 -0.58 12.32 10.55
N GLN A 18 -1.55 13.24 10.47
CA GLN A 18 -2.74 13.06 9.64
C GLN A 18 -2.37 12.94 8.15
N SER A 19 -1.50 13.83 7.65
CA SER A 19 -1.07 13.80 6.24
C SER A 19 -0.28 12.53 5.90
N ILE A 20 0.54 12.00 6.83
CA ILE A 20 1.23 10.72 6.69
C ILE A 20 0.21 9.57 6.62
N GLN A 21 -0.79 9.57 7.50
CA GLN A 21 -1.87 8.58 7.49
C GLN A 21 -2.63 8.58 6.16
N ASP A 22 -2.99 9.77 5.65
CA ASP A 22 -3.68 9.93 4.37
C ASP A 22 -2.82 9.41 3.20
N THR A 23 -1.50 9.65 3.25
CA THR A 23 -0.55 9.16 2.24
C THR A 23 -0.48 7.63 2.24
N ILE A 24 -0.43 6.99 3.42
CA ILE A 24 -0.41 5.53 3.53
C ILE A 24 -1.75 4.93 3.08
N SER A 25 -2.87 5.56 3.45
CA SER A 25 -4.21 5.12 3.06
C SER A 25 -4.42 5.22 1.54
N ARG A 26 -3.84 6.23 0.89
CA ARG A 26 -3.91 6.41 -0.57
C ARG A 26 -3.27 5.26 -1.34
N TYR A 27 -2.27 4.58 -0.77
CA TYR A 27 -1.72 3.36 -1.37
C TYR A 27 -2.79 2.27 -1.50
N SER A 28 -3.49 1.97 -0.42
CA SER A 28 -4.57 0.95 -0.43
C SER A 28 -5.74 1.39 -1.28
N GLN A 29 -6.11 2.67 -1.23
CA GLN A 29 -7.14 3.22 -2.10
C GLN A 29 -6.79 3.04 -3.58
N GLY A 30 -5.52 3.25 -3.98
CA GLY A 30 -5.06 2.98 -5.34
C GLY A 30 -5.22 1.52 -5.74
N GLN A 31 -4.97 0.58 -4.81
CA GLN A 31 -5.22 -0.83 -5.05
C GLN A 31 -6.72 -1.13 -5.19
N ASP A 32 -7.53 -0.62 -4.27
CA ASP A 32 -8.93 -1.01 -4.12
C ASP A 32 -9.86 -0.28 -5.10
N SER A 33 -9.44 0.86 -5.64
CA SER A 33 -10.20 1.59 -6.68
C SER A 33 -10.06 0.97 -8.07
N HIS A 34 -9.01 0.19 -8.32
CA HIS A 34 -8.71 -0.41 -9.63
C HIS A 34 -8.86 -1.93 -9.54
N GLN A 35 -10.09 -2.42 -9.65
CA GLN A 35 -10.48 -3.82 -9.51
C GLN A 35 -10.35 -4.61 -10.82
N GLY A 36 -10.21 -5.93 -10.71
CA GLY A 36 -10.20 -6.83 -11.87
C GLY A 36 -9.05 -6.52 -12.82
N ASP A 37 -9.37 -6.22 -14.07
CA ASP A 37 -8.40 -5.98 -15.14
C ASP A 37 -8.00 -4.49 -15.27
N ASP A 38 -8.51 -3.61 -14.40
CA ASP A 38 -8.07 -2.21 -14.36
C ASP A 38 -6.65 -2.12 -13.78
N ALA A 39 -5.69 -1.75 -14.61
CA ALA A 39 -4.27 -1.68 -14.25
C ALA A 39 -3.80 -0.29 -13.76
N ASN A 40 -4.69 0.71 -13.68
CA ASN A 40 -4.31 2.13 -13.54
C ASN A 40 -3.95 2.56 -12.09
N ILE A 41 -3.35 1.68 -11.29
CA ILE A 41 -3.00 1.99 -9.89
C ILE A 41 -2.00 3.15 -9.74
N LEU A 42 -1.28 3.50 -10.79
CA LEU A 42 -0.34 4.62 -10.77
C LEU A 42 -1.04 5.98 -10.65
N GLU A 43 -2.33 6.08 -10.95
CA GLU A 43 -3.10 7.30 -10.76
C GLU A 43 -3.01 7.83 -9.31
N GLN A 44 -3.16 6.95 -8.32
CA GLN A 44 -3.01 7.29 -6.91
C GLN A 44 -1.56 7.16 -6.44
N TRP A 45 -0.81 6.18 -6.96
CA TRP A 45 0.53 5.89 -6.47
C TRP A 45 1.56 6.95 -6.85
N ASP A 46 1.39 7.66 -7.97
CA ASP A 46 2.23 8.80 -8.35
C ASP A 46 2.10 9.97 -7.37
N ASN A 47 0.98 10.04 -6.62
CA ASN A 47 0.77 10.99 -5.54
C ASN A 47 1.04 10.41 -4.14
N THR A 48 1.39 9.15 -4.04
CA THR A 48 1.64 8.43 -2.79
C THR A 48 3.13 8.25 -2.55
N PHE A 49 3.87 7.87 -3.60
CA PHE A 49 5.30 7.61 -3.54
C PHE A 49 6.11 8.84 -3.99
N ALA A 50 7.31 9.02 -3.42
CA ALA A 50 8.31 9.92 -3.99
C ALA A 50 8.75 9.38 -5.36
N LYS A 51 9.13 10.27 -6.28
CA LYS A 51 9.49 9.89 -7.67
C LYS A 51 10.58 8.82 -7.76
N ASP A 52 11.50 8.84 -6.80
CA ASP A 52 12.63 7.91 -6.67
C ASP A 52 12.42 6.90 -5.53
N ALA A 53 11.16 6.67 -5.13
CA ALA A 53 10.84 5.72 -4.08
C ALA A 53 11.17 4.29 -4.50
N THR A 54 11.62 3.51 -3.51
CA THR A 54 11.88 2.09 -3.65
C THR A 54 10.99 1.26 -2.74
N VAL A 55 10.80 0.01 -3.12
CA VAL A 55 9.98 -0.95 -2.38
C VAL A 55 10.70 -2.29 -2.25
N ASP A 56 10.37 -3.05 -1.20
CA ASP A 56 10.80 -4.44 -1.03
C ASP A 56 9.58 -5.31 -0.73
N TYR A 57 9.13 -6.03 -1.76
CA TYR A 57 8.02 -7.00 -1.72
C TYR A 57 8.52 -8.43 -1.96
N SER A 58 9.82 -8.66 -1.82
CA SER A 58 10.45 -9.96 -2.08
C SER A 58 9.90 -11.09 -1.21
N VAL A 59 9.40 -10.79 0.00
CA VAL A 59 8.77 -11.76 0.89
C VAL A 59 7.52 -12.41 0.27
N ALA A 60 6.83 -11.71 -0.63
CA ALA A 60 5.66 -12.21 -1.36
C ALA A 60 6.01 -12.67 -2.80
N GLY A 61 7.28 -12.85 -3.12
CA GLY A 61 7.74 -13.13 -4.48
C GLY A 61 7.69 -11.94 -5.42
N GLY A 62 7.47 -10.74 -4.88
CA GLY A 62 7.36 -9.50 -5.63
C GLY A 62 8.70 -8.81 -5.85
N THR A 63 8.61 -7.59 -6.36
CA THR A 63 9.78 -6.81 -6.73
C THR A 63 10.52 -6.24 -5.52
N LYS A 64 11.83 -6.08 -5.70
CA LYS A 64 12.68 -5.19 -4.93
C LYS A 64 13.25 -4.16 -5.88
N GLY A 65 12.64 -2.97 -5.93
CA GLY A 65 12.94 -1.97 -6.95
C GLY A 65 12.07 -0.73 -6.80
N SER A 66 11.70 -0.09 -7.90
CA SER A 66 10.81 1.08 -7.87
C SER A 66 9.36 0.69 -7.59
N TYR A 67 8.55 1.64 -7.11
CA TYR A 67 7.11 1.43 -6.96
C TYR A 67 6.40 1.20 -8.32
N ARG A 68 7.00 1.67 -9.43
CA ARG A 68 6.50 1.39 -10.80
C ARG A 68 6.74 -0.06 -11.21
N ASP A 69 7.88 -0.64 -10.80
CA ASP A 69 8.14 -2.07 -11.00
C ASP A 69 7.16 -2.91 -10.17
N LEU A 70 6.80 -2.43 -8.96
CA LEU A 70 5.76 -3.07 -8.15
C LEU A 70 4.40 -3.02 -8.83
N ALA A 71 4.01 -1.87 -9.40
CA ALA A 71 2.76 -1.73 -10.16
C ALA A 71 2.72 -2.72 -11.33
N LYS A 72 3.82 -2.79 -12.09
CA LYS A 72 3.97 -3.75 -13.19
C LYS A 72 3.89 -5.20 -12.73
N TRP A 73 4.56 -5.55 -11.65
CA TRP A 73 4.50 -6.90 -11.07
C TRP A 73 3.08 -7.27 -10.65
N MET A 74 2.33 -6.35 -10.06
CA MET A 74 0.96 -6.60 -9.60
C MET A 74 -0.04 -6.69 -10.75
N ARG A 75 0.04 -5.76 -11.71
CA ARG A 75 -0.99 -5.55 -12.74
C ARG A 75 -0.61 -6.05 -14.13
N GLY A 76 0.67 -6.41 -14.33
CA GLY A 76 1.19 -6.74 -15.63
C GLY A 76 1.62 -5.51 -16.44
N ASP A 77 1.97 -5.73 -17.69
CA ASP A 77 2.45 -4.69 -18.61
C ASP A 77 1.72 -4.68 -19.96
N GLY A 78 0.57 -5.35 -20.03
CA GLY A 78 -0.21 -5.53 -21.26
C GLY A 78 0.24 -6.75 -22.09
N THR A 79 1.44 -7.28 -21.86
CA THR A 79 1.95 -8.50 -22.53
C THR A 79 2.07 -9.67 -21.57
N THR A 80 2.43 -9.38 -20.32
CA THR A 80 2.59 -10.38 -19.26
C THR A 80 1.56 -10.11 -18.16
N PRO A 81 0.74 -11.11 -17.78
CA PRO A 81 -0.20 -10.96 -16.66
C PRO A 81 0.52 -10.63 -15.35
N GLY A 82 -0.05 -9.75 -14.57
CA GLY A 82 0.43 -9.44 -13.23
C GLY A 82 0.05 -10.52 -12.20
N SER A 83 0.68 -10.47 -11.02
CA SER A 83 0.39 -11.40 -9.91
C SER A 83 -1.07 -11.35 -9.44
N MET A 84 -1.78 -10.24 -9.67
CA MET A 84 -3.19 -10.04 -9.31
C MET A 84 -4.17 -10.52 -10.39
N SER A 85 -3.70 -10.97 -11.56
CA SER A 85 -4.54 -11.31 -12.73
C SER A 85 -5.55 -12.44 -12.48
N GLY A 86 -5.30 -13.30 -11.48
CA GLY A 86 -6.22 -14.36 -11.06
C GLY A 86 -7.42 -13.91 -10.21
N PHE A 87 -7.43 -12.64 -9.78
CA PHE A 87 -8.47 -12.11 -8.90
C PHE A 87 -9.42 -11.17 -9.66
N SER A 88 -10.69 -11.17 -9.24
CA SER A 88 -11.73 -10.28 -9.77
C SER A 88 -11.96 -9.05 -8.89
N SER A 89 -11.70 -9.17 -7.60
CA SER A 89 -11.87 -8.09 -6.63
C SER A 89 -11.02 -8.34 -5.38
N TRP A 90 -10.71 -7.28 -4.66
CA TRP A 90 -9.95 -7.32 -3.41
C TRP A 90 -10.25 -6.10 -2.55
N GLN A 91 -9.85 -6.18 -1.30
CA GLN A 91 -9.94 -5.08 -0.35
C GLN A 91 -8.77 -5.14 0.63
N HIS A 92 -8.19 -3.99 0.92
CA HIS A 92 -7.18 -3.82 1.95
C HIS A 92 -7.76 -3.05 3.13
N MET A 93 -7.72 -3.65 4.30
CA MET A 93 -8.04 -2.99 5.56
C MET A 93 -6.74 -2.65 6.27
N LEU A 94 -6.57 -1.39 6.65
CA LEU A 94 -5.40 -0.90 7.34
C LEU A 94 -5.72 -0.52 8.79
N SER A 95 -4.79 -0.81 9.69
CA SER A 95 -4.79 -0.18 11.02
C SER A 95 -4.41 1.30 10.91
N LEU A 96 -4.62 2.05 11.98
CA LEU A 96 -3.95 3.34 12.13
C LEU A 96 -2.44 3.13 12.17
N PRO A 97 -1.64 3.93 11.44
CA PRO A 97 -0.19 3.80 11.45
C PRO A 97 0.41 4.25 12.79
N ILE A 98 1.41 3.52 13.26
CA ILE A 98 2.30 3.98 14.32
C ILE A 98 3.39 4.83 13.65
N VAL A 99 3.40 6.13 13.94
CA VAL A 99 4.29 7.10 13.28
C VAL A 99 5.33 7.64 14.23
N SER A 100 6.60 7.58 13.83
CA SER A 100 7.73 8.29 14.44
C SER A 100 8.16 9.42 13.53
N LEU A 101 7.91 10.67 13.95
CA LEU A 101 8.19 11.89 13.19
C LEU A 101 9.51 12.50 13.62
N THR A 102 10.36 12.88 12.65
CA THR A 102 11.64 13.56 12.89
C THR A 102 11.84 14.63 11.82
N GLY A 103 11.45 15.86 12.12
CA GLY A 103 11.51 16.97 11.15
C GLY A 103 10.74 16.65 9.87
N ASP A 104 11.44 16.66 8.73
CA ASP A 104 10.88 16.40 7.41
C ASP A 104 10.93 14.92 6.99
N THR A 105 11.19 14.02 7.93
CA THR A 105 11.19 12.57 7.73
C THR A 105 10.30 11.88 8.75
N ALA A 106 9.77 10.72 8.38
CA ALA A 106 9.01 9.89 9.29
C ALA A 106 9.26 8.40 9.01
N LYS A 107 9.07 7.58 10.04
CA LYS A 107 8.91 6.13 9.91
C LYS A 107 7.50 5.77 10.36
N ALA A 108 6.88 4.87 9.62
CA ALA A 108 5.55 4.39 9.98
C ALA A 108 5.49 2.86 9.86
N ARG A 109 4.70 2.26 10.76
CA ARG A 109 4.29 0.85 10.66
C ARG A 109 2.78 0.80 10.65
N THR A 110 2.23 0.09 9.66
CA THR A 110 0.78 -0.05 9.46
C THR A 110 0.47 -1.52 9.27
N ASP A 111 -0.33 -2.11 10.14
CA ASP A 111 -0.82 -3.48 9.95
C ASP A 111 -1.90 -3.48 8.87
N PHE A 112 -1.96 -4.56 8.09
CA PHE A 112 -2.99 -4.74 7.08
C PHE A 112 -3.61 -6.13 7.17
N PHE A 113 -4.86 -6.19 6.72
CA PHE A 113 -5.54 -7.41 6.32
C PHE A 113 -6.08 -7.18 4.90
N ALA A 114 -5.73 -8.07 3.99
CA ALA A 114 -6.18 -8.02 2.60
C ALA A 114 -6.95 -9.29 2.25
N THR A 115 -8.07 -9.12 1.55
CA THR A 115 -8.88 -10.23 1.04
C THR A 115 -9.02 -10.10 -0.48
N HIS A 116 -8.94 -11.22 -1.18
CA HIS A 116 -8.96 -11.28 -2.64
C HIS A 116 -9.94 -12.36 -3.08
N ARG A 117 -10.79 -12.03 -4.05
CA ARG A 117 -11.73 -12.96 -4.66
C ARG A 117 -11.20 -13.43 -6.00
N GLY A 118 -11.06 -14.75 -6.19
CA GLY A 118 -10.68 -15.35 -7.46
C GLY A 118 -11.72 -15.11 -8.57
N LYS A 119 -11.27 -15.10 -9.82
CA LYS A 119 -12.14 -15.05 -10.99
C LYS A 119 -12.98 -16.32 -11.09
N LYS A 120 -14.23 -16.21 -11.57
CA LYS A 120 -15.19 -17.34 -11.68
C LYS A 120 -14.74 -18.45 -12.63
N GLU A 121 -13.89 -18.12 -13.59
CA GLU A 121 -13.34 -19.04 -14.58
C GLU A 121 -12.31 -20.01 -13.99
N ASN A 122 -11.73 -19.69 -12.85
CA ASN A 122 -10.93 -20.61 -12.09
C ASN A 122 -11.90 -21.58 -11.41
N GLU A 123 -11.92 -22.86 -11.82
CA GLU A 123 -12.80 -23.93 -11.30
C GLU A 123 -12.81 -24.05 -9.77
N PHE A 124 -11.84 -23.44 -9.13
CA PHE A 124 -11.75 -23.23 -7.70
C PHE A 124 -12.04 -21.75 -7.42
N ASN A 125 -13.16 -21.43 -6.78
CA ASN A 125 -13.39 -20.11 -6.19
C ASN A 125 -12.30 -19.86 -5.10
N VAL A 126 -11.09 -19.61 -5.54
CA VAL A 126 -9.96 -19.35 -4.64
C VAL A 126 -10.10 -17.94 -4.11
N HIS A 127 -10.41 -17.85 -2.82
CA HIS A 127 -10.20 -16.62 -2.08
C HIS A 127 -8.80 -16.68 -1.47
N TYR A 128 -8.15 -15.54 -1.42
CA TYR A 128 -6.84 -15.41 -0.79
C TYR A 128 -6.90 -14.30 0.24
N ASN A 129 -6.55 -14.62 1.47
CA ASN A 129 -6.39 -13.66 2.54
C ASN A 129 -4.92 -13.54 2.90
N ALA A 130 -4.48 -12.32 3.20
CA ALA A 130 -3.14 -12.07 3.70
C ALA A 130 -3.20 -11.07 4.86
N ALA A 131 -2.35 -11.28 5.85
CA ALA A 131 -2.13 -10.32 6.92
C ALA A 131 -0.64 -10.05 7.09
N GLY A 132 -0.31 -8.84 7.47
CA GLY A 132 1.07 -8.42 7.65
C GLY A 132 1.18 -6.97 8.06
N ALA A 133 2.33 -6.37 7.76
CA ALA A 133 2.59 -4.96 8.02
C ALA A 133 3.35 -4.32 6.86
N PHE A 134 3.07 -3.04 6.65
CA PHE A 134 3.92 -2.15 5.87
C PHE A 134 4.87 -1.41 6.81
N HIS A 135 6.14 -1.38 6.46
CA HIS A 135 7.16 -0.55 7.10
C HIS A 135 7.57 0.53 6.12
N ASP A 136 7.21 1.76 6.44
CA ASP A 136 7.40 2.91 5.57
C ASP A 136 8.46 3.87 6.12
N GLU A 137 9.29 4.39 5.23
CA GLU A 137 10.04 5.62 5.44
C GLU A 137 9.42 6.70 4.55
N LEU A 138 9.06 7.83 5.14
CA LEU A 138 8.41 8.92 4.44
C LEU A 138 9.27 10.19 4.51
N VAL A 139 9.08 11.03 3.49
CA VAL A 139 9.72 12.34 3.38
C VAL A 139 8.69 13.41 3.08
N ARG A 140 8.91 14.61 3.62
CA ARG A 140 8.15 15.79 3.24
C ARG A 140 8.68 16.32 1.91
N THR A 141 7.78 16.55 0.97
CA THR A 141 8.07 17.21 -0.31
C THR A 141 7.27 18.52 -0.41
N PRO A 142 7.52 19.38 -1.41
CA PRO A 142 6.68 20.56 -1.65
C PRO A 142 5.20 20.23 -1.85
N GLU A 143 4.89 19.03 -2.38
CA GLU A 143 3.53 18.55 -2.61
C GLU A 143 2.95 17.75 -1.44
N GLY A 144 3.63 17.72 -0.29
CA GLY A 144 3.21 17.01 0.92
C GLY A 144 4.03 15.74 1.19
N TRP A 145 3.58 14.95 2.15
CA TRP A 145 4.27 13.72 2.53
C TRP A 145 4.19 12.64 1.44
N ARG A 146 5.30 11.92 1.24
CA ARG A 146 5.43 10.83 0.26
C ARG A 146 6.20 9.65 0.88
N ILE A 147 5.82 8.43 0.50
CA ILE A 147 6.57 7.22 0.85
C ILE A 147 7.85 7.22 0.01
N LYS A 148 8.99 7.16 0.68
CA LYS A 148 10.33 7.09 0.07
C LYS A 148 10.82 5.64 -0.03
N PHE A 149 10.48 4.84 0.96
CA PHE A 149 10.76 3.41 0.98
C PHE A 149 9.61 2.68 1.65
N ARG A 150 9.22 1.51 1.12
CA ARG A 150 8.26 0.60 1.74
C ARG A 150 8.79 -0.83 1.72
N ARG A 151 8.73 -1.49 2.87
CA ARG A 151 8.96 -2.93 2.98
C ARG A 151 7.69 -3.63 3.43
N LEU A 152 7.33 -4.68 2.70
CA LEU A 152 6.25 -5.59 3.08
C LEU A 152 6.76 -6.61 4.09
N GLU A 153 5.98 -6.86 5.12
CA GLU A 153 6.09 -8.01 6.02
C GLU A 153 4.79 -8.81 5.94
N VAL A 154 4.88 -10.12 5.77
CA VAL A 154 3.73 -11.02 5.69
C VAL A 154 3.75 -11.94 6.91
N TYR A 155 2.67 -11.97 7.68
CA TYR A 155 2.50 -12.88 8.81
C TYR A 155 1.95 -14.21 8.35
N PHE A 156 0.92 -14.17 7.49
CA PHE A 156 0.36 -15.34 6.84
C PHE A 156 -0.33 -14.93 5.52
N GLY A 157 -0.48 -15.93 4.63
CA GLY A 157 -1.28 -15.83 3.43
C GLY A 157 -1.94 -17.17 3.19
N ASP A 158 -3.29 -17.20 3.21
CA ASP A 158 -4.06 -18.42 3.11
C ASP A 158 -4.98 -18.40 1.89
N PRO A 159 -4.83 -19.37 0.98
CA PRO A 159 -5.84 -19.62 -0.03
C PRO A 159 -7.06 -20.27 0.65
N LEU A 160 -8.23 -19.60 0.58
CA LEU A 160 -9.47 -20.14 1.06
C LEU A 160 -10.22 -20.79 -0.09
N GLN A 161 -10.42 -22.09 -0.03
CA GLN A 161 -11.38 -22.80 -0.89
C GLN A 161 -12.77 -22.67 -0.26
N ILE A 162 -13.69 -22.00 -0.96
CA ILE A 162 -15.09 -22.02 -0.53
C ILE A 162 -15.68 -23.34 -0.99
N ALA A 163 -16.09 -24.17 -0.02
CA ALA A 163 -16.90 -25.34 -0.31
C ALA A 163 -18.17 -24.88 -1.06
N LYS A 164 -18.51 -25.56 -2.15
CA LYS A 164 -19.81 -25.37 -2.79
C LYS A 164 -20.87 -25.67 -1.73
N ILE A 165 -21.57 -24.64 -1.27
CA ILE A 165 -22.81 -24.83 -0.53
C ILE A 165 -23.81 -25.29 -1.60
N GLY A 166 -24.16 -26.56 -1.54
CA GLY A 166 -25.12 -27.20 -2.44
C GLY A 166 -26.51 -26.65 -2.26
#